data_dcd646d8a32b184662886c8101a401c4
#
_entry.id   dcd646d8a32b184662886c8101a401c4
#
_cell.length_a   1.000
_cell.length_b   1.000
_cell.length_c   1.000
_cell.angle_alpha   90.00
_cell.angle_beta   90.00
_cell.angle_gamma   90.00
#
_symmetry.space_group_name_H-M   'P 1'
#
loop_
_entity.id
_entity.type
_entity.pdbx_description
1 polymer ?
#
loop_
_entity_poly.entity_id
_entity_poly.type
_entity_poly.pdbx_seq_one_letter_code
_entity_poly.pdbx_strand_id
1 'polypeptide(L)'
;MKKLALTDFAKYRYPSALELSPDGRYLTFALKEVDREGDGYRWNLWLYDLESRESRQITRGDDQRQAVWEDNTHILYKTTEPDEAMRARGFEEEWTVYHRLNVCTGEEREAFRLPMSVSGLWKMDEGRYVFTGETHLDRPNLLELAGEAREGEIARRLRTRGYKVLTELPLCENGVGMYNQTRNTLFLYLEATGEYRRLTPDDYDVNHVNVRPGQVLFTAFPFRDVKPVTEGMYRWDADRDETVTLIPPDKYSIDYVGYLGRKPLCLGLVMRDYGVYEHPTFFVVDKEGEEDLGRYDRRVNSEVVTDCFSGSTTG
;
A
#
# COMPACT_ATOMS: atom_id res chain seq x y z
N MET A 1 37.92 20.96 2.35
CA MET A 1 36.70 20.15 2.58
C MET A 1 35.81 20.85 3.58
N LYS A 2 34.54 21.04 3.27
CA LYS A 2 33.57 21.58 4.21
C LYS A 2 33.29 20.50 5.27
N LYS A 3 33.38 20.88 6.56
CA LYS A 3 33.06 19.94 7.66
C LYS A 3 31.55 19.63 7.64
N LEU A 4 31.18 18.38 7.87
CA LEU A 4 29.79 17.96 8.06
C LEU A 4 29.26 18.59 9.36
N ALA A 5 28.07 19.18 9.29
CA ALA A 5 27.32 19.65 10.44
C ALA A 5 26.21 18.66 10.79
N LEU A 6 25.82 18.59 12.06
CA LEU A 6 24.73 17.73 12.54
C LEU A 6 23.39 17.98 11.80
N THR A 7 23.23 19.19 11.24
CA THR A 7 22.02 19.58 10.51
C THR A 7 22.09 19.32 9.01
N ASP A 8 23.19 18.74 8.50
CA ASP A 8 23.34 18.53 7.05
C ASP A 8 22.37 17.45 6.52
N PHE A 9 21.91 16.51 7.37
CA PHE A 9 20.89 15.53 7.01
C PHE A 9 19.58 16.20 6.54
N ALA A 10 19.23 17.35 7.11
CA ALA A 10 18.01 18.08 6.73
C ALA A 10 18.07 18.71 5.32
N LYS A 11 19.20 18.62 4.64
CA LYS A 11 19.37 19.11 3.26
C LYS A 11 19.10 18.03 2.22
N TYR A 12 19.06 16.78 2.64
CA TYR A 12 18.78 15.66 1.74
C TYR A 12 17.31 15.60 1.38
N ARG A 13 17.05 15.20 0.15
CA ARG A 13 15.74 14.97 -0.43
C ARG A 13 15.71 13.57 -0.98
N TYR A 14 14.62 12.86 -0.70
CA TYR A 14 14.50 11.45 -1.04
C TYR A 14 13.32 11.24 -1.99
N PRO A 15 13.57 11.03 -3.29
CA PRO A 15 12.51 10.67 -4.23
C PRO A 15 12.09 9.21 -4.00
N SER A 16 10.78 8.97 -4.09
CA SER A 16 10.16 7.65 -3.99
C SER A 16 8.90 7.58 -4.84
N ALA A 17 8.29 6.40 -4.96
CA ALA A 17 7.05 6.19 -5.71
C ALA A 17 7.11 6.80 -7.13
N LEU A 18 8.11 6.37 -7.91
CA LEU A 18 8.31 6.82 -9.28
C LEU A 18 7.31 6.12 -10.21
N GLU A 19 6.49 6.91 -10.90
CA GLU A 19 5.46 6.39 -11.82
C GLU A 19 5.50 7.14 -13.15
N LEU A 20 5.63 6.40 -14.25
CA LEU A 20 5.58 6.96 -15.59
C LEU A 20 4.14 7.14 -16.07
N SER A 21 3.87 8.24 -16.77
CA SER A 21 2.62 8.36 -17.54
C SER A 21 2.50 7.27 -18.59
N PRO A 22 1.28 6.87 -18.99
CA PRO A 22 1.09 5.79 -19.96
C PRO A 22 1.82 6.01 -21.29
N ASP A 23 1.99 7.26 -21.73
CA ASP A 23 2.75 7.65 -22.95
C ASP A 23 4.26 7.77 -22.72
N GLY A 24 4.73 7.63 -21.48
CA GLY A 24 6.13 7.74 -21.10
C GLY A 24 6.71 9.15 -21.14
N ARG A 25 5.88 10.20 -21.28
CA ARG A 25 6.33 11.59 -21.33
C ARG A 25 6.66 12.16 -19.95
N TYR A 26 5.82 11.86 -18.97
CA TYR A 26 5.93 12.39 -17.62
C TYR A 26 6.30 11.33 -16.61
N LEU A 27 7.06 11.73 -15.61
CA LEU A 27 7.36 10.94 -14.43
C LEU A 27 6.84 11.67 -13.20
N THR A 28 5.93 11.06 -12.44
CA THR A 28 5.60 11.52 -11.09
C THR A 28 6.48 10.84 -10.05
N PHE A 29 6.78 11.55 -8.98
CA PHE A 29 7.47 10.99 -7.82
C PHE A 29 7.10 11.76 -6.56
N ALA A 30 7.12 11.08 -5.42
CA ALA A 30 6.99 11.71 -4.12
C ALA A 30 8.38 12.15 -3.65
N LEU A 31 8.51 13.40 -3.23
CA LEU A 31 9.74 13.92 -2.65
C LEU A 31 9.57 14.08 -1.14
N LYS A 32 10.35 13.31 -0.38
CA LYS A 32 10.42 13.39 1.06
C LYS A 32 11.45 14.42 1.48
N GLU A 33 11.05 15.36 2.31
CA GLU A 33 11.91 16.41 2.88
C GLU A 33 11.78 16.43 4.40
N VAL A 34 12.85 16.83 5.09
CA VAL A 34 12.82 16.98 6.55
C VAL A 34 12.06 18.26 6.92
N ASP A 35 11.05 18.12 7.75
CA ASP A 35 10.34 19.23 8.38
C ASP A 35 10.92 19.51 9.77
N ARG A 36 11.77 20.53 9.84
CA ARG A 36 12.44 20.90 11.09
C ARG A 36 11.54 21.64 12.09
N GLU A 37 10.48 22.27 11.61
CA GLU A 37 9.53 23.02 12.45
C GLU A 37 8.48 22.09 13.04
N GLY A 38 8.01 21.10 12.22
CA GLY A 38 7.06 20.08 12.64
C GLY A 38 7.68 18.83 13.26
N ASP A 39 9.02 18.78 13.42
CA ASP A 39 9.77 17.62 13.93
C ASP A 39 9.39 16.30 13.20
N GLY A 40 9.43 16.35 11.88
CA GLY A 40 8.97 15.24 11.06
C GLY A 40 9.45 15.30 9.62
N TYR A 41 8.62 14.78 8.75
CA TYR A 41 8.88 14.76 7.32
C TYR A 41 7.65 15.23 6.55
N ARG A 42 7.89 15.88 5.40
CA ARG A 42 6.86 16.27 4.43
C ARG A 42 7.05 15.51 3.13
N TRP A 43 5.94 15.10 2.51
CA TRP A 43 5.94 14.46 1.21
C TRP A 43 5.03 15.24 0.27
N ASN A 44 5.57 15.63 -0.87
CA ASN A 44 4.79 16.24 -1.94
C ASN A 44 5.09 15.56 -3.26
N LEU A 45 4.10 15.56 -4.15
CA LEU A 45 4.27 15.02 -5.49
C LEU A 45 4.93 16.06 -6.39
N TRP A 46 5.84 15.55 -7.19
CA TRP A 46 6.56 16.28 -8.22
C TRP A 46 6.33 15.62 -9.56
N LEU A 47 6.36 16.44 -10.62
CA LEU A 47 6.31 16.03 -12.01
C LEU A 47 7.64 16.34 -12.67
N TYR A 48 8.20 15.37 -13.35
CA TYR A 48 9.35 15.54 -14.23
C TYR A 48 8.90 15.33 -15.67
N ASP A 49 9.13 16.31 -16.54
CA ASP A 49 8.89 16.20 -17.98
C ASP A 49 10.17 15.68 -18.64
N LEU A 50 10.10 14.48 -19.23
CA LEU A 50 11.26 13.83 -19.85
C LEU A 50 11.71 14.52 -21.14
N GLU A 51 10.85 15.31 -21.78
CA GLU A 51 11.18 16.05 -23.00
C GLU A 51 11.95 17.33 -22.66
N SER A 52 11.40 18.18 -21.79
CA SER A 52 12.05 19.43 -21.36
C SER A 52 13.14 19.21 -20.30
N ARG A 53 13.15 18.06 -19.63
CA ARG A 53 14.04 17.72 -18.50
C ARG A 53 13.89 18.66 -17.29
N GLU A 54 12.70 19.19 -17.11
CA GLU A 54 12.37 20.06 -15.98
C GLU A 54 11.48 19.35 -14.98
N SER A 55 11.66 19.70 -13.70
CA SER A 55 10.79 19.20 -12.63
C SER A 55 10.04 20.33 -11.94
N ARG A 56 8.81 20.07 -11.52
CA ARG A 56 8.01 21.00 -10.74
C ARG A 56 7.18 20.27 -9.69
N GLN A 57 6.97 20.93 -8.57
CA GLN A 57 6.05 20.46 -7.55
C GLN A 57 4.60 20.60 -8.03
N ILE A 58 3.80 19.55 -7.80
CA ILE A 58 2.38 19.51 -8.23
C ILE A 58 1.39 19.42 -7.07
N THR A 59 1.83 19.06 -5.86
CA THR A 59 0.98 19.10 -4.65
C THR A 59 1.67 19.83 -3.50
N ARG A 60 0.89 20.28 -2.49
CA ARG A 60 1.39 21.07 -1.36
C ARG A 60 0.74 20.72 -0.01
N GLY A 61 0.17 19.52 0.12
CA GLY A 61 -0.52 19.09 1.33
C GLY A 61 0.38 18.36 2.34
N ASP A 62 1.69 18.25 2.04
CA ASP A 62 2.72 17.73 2.93
C ASP A 62 2.62 16.23 3.32
N ASP A 63 1.64 15.49 2.82
CA ASP A 63 1.52 14.04 3.01
C ASP A 63 1.08 13.27 1.73
N GLN A 64 1.44 13.77 0.56
CA GLN A 64 1.16 13.09 -0.71
C GLN A 64 2.33 12.19 -1.09
N ARG A 65 2.14 10.88 -0.95
CA ARG A 65 3.20 9.87 -1.08
C ARG A 65 3.15 9.05 -2.35
N GLN A 66 2.03 9.06 -3.06
CA GLN A 66 1.83 8.27 -4.28
C GLN A 66 0.89 8.97 -5.24
N ALA A 67 1.18 8.86 -6.53
CA ALA A 67 0.28 9.20 -7.62
C ALA A 67 -0.12 7.92 -8.38
N VAL A 68 -1.34 7.89 -8.92
CA VAL A 68 -1.81 6.84 -9.81
C VAL A 68 -2.25 7.50 -11.12
N TRP A 69 -1.60 7.18 -12.21
CA TRP A 69 -1.96 7.71 -13.51
C TRP A 69 -3.29 7.12 -14.01
N GLU A 70 -4.23 8.01 -14.36
CA GLU A 70 -5.50 7.60 -15.01
C GLU A 70 -5.39 7.62 -16.53
N ASP A 71 -4.70 8.63 -17.05
CA ASP A 71 -4.37 8.81 -18.46
C ASP A 71 -3.04 9.60 -18.59
N ASN A 72 -2.74 10.15 -19.76
CA ASN A 72 -1.49 10.87 -20.01
C ASN A 72 -1.39 12.23 -19.31
N THR A 73 -2.48 12.72 -18.72
CA THR A 73 -2.56 14.06 -18.14
C THR A 73 -3.19 14.10 -16.74
N HIS A 74 -3.91 13.06 -16.33
CA HIS A 74 -4.59 13.02 -15.06
C HIS A 74 -3.97 11.97 -14.12
N ILE A 75 -3.79 12.38 -12.88
CA ILE A 75 -3.39 11.50 -11.77
C ILE A 75 -4.43 11.54 -10.68
N LEU A 76 -4.52 10.44 -9.93
CA LEU A 76 -5.13 10.40 -8.61
C LEU A 76 -4.05 10.46 -7.53
N TYR A 77 -4.30 11.24 -6.49
CA TYR A 77 -3.51 11.21 -5.26
C TYR A 77 -4.44 11.28 -4.05
N LYS A 78 -4.00 10.80 -2.92
CA LYS A 78 -4.82 10.75 -1.71
C LYS A 78 -4.48 11.83 -0.70
N THR A 79 -5.51 12.24 0.05
CA THR A 79 -5.43 12.93 1.33
C THR A 79 -6.19 12.13 2.39
N THR A 80 -5.93 12.42 3.67
CA THR A 80 -6.64 11.83 4.78
C THR A 80 -7.44 12.92 5.48
N GLU A 81 -8.75 12.70 5.66
CA GLU A 81 -9.64 13.63 6.33
C GLU A 81 -10.27 12.96 7.54
N PRO A 82 -10.10 13.52 8.77
CA PRO A 82 -10.77 12.99 9.95
C PRO A 82 -12.29 13.14 9.84
N ASP A 83 -13.04 12.12 10.27
CA ASP A 83 -14.49 12.27 10.45
C ASP A 83 -14.77 13.12 11.69
N GLU A 84 -15.17 14.37 11.50
CA GLU A 84 -15.38 15.33 12.59
C GLU A 84 -16.50 14.88 13.56
N ALA A 85 -17.51 14.17 13.09
CA ALA A 85 -18.59 13.67 13.94
C ALA A 85 -18.09 12.55 14.86
N MET A 86 -17.23 11.66 14.35
CA MET A 86 -16.61 10.62 15.15
C MET A 86 -15.53 11.19 16.07
N ARG A 87 -14.73 12.14 15.59
CA ARG A 87 -13.71 12.84 16.37
C ARG A 87 -14.30 13.57 17.58
N ALA A 88 -15.42 14.26 17.41
CA ALA A 88 -16.17 14.90 18.51
C ALA A 88 -16.66 13.90 19.58
N ARG A 89 -16.74 12.62 19.24
CA ARG A 89 -17.10 11.51 20.14
C ARG A 89 -15.90 10.76 20.69
N GLY A 90 -14.67 11.20 20.36
CA GLY A 90 -13.42 10.61 20.83
C GLY A 90 -12.96 9.37 20.05
N PHE A 91 -13.34 9.29 18.76
CA PHE A 91 -12.87 8.25 17.82
C PHE A 91 -12.03 8.87 16.71
N GLU A 92 -10.95 8.20 16.35
CA GLU A 92 -10.03 8.60 15.28
C GLU A 92 -10.39 7.83 14.00
N GLU A 93 -11.58 8.11 13.46
CA GLU A 93 -12.04 7.53 12.19
C GLU A 93 -11.74 8.53 11.06
N GLU A 94 -11.17 8.03 9.96
CA GLU A 94 -10.68 8.87 8.88
C GLU A 94 -11.20 8.39 7.53
N TRP A 95 -11.49 9.36 6.67
CA TRP A 95 -11.75 9.13 5.26
C TRP A 95 -10.47 9.24 4.46
N THR A 96 -10.22 8.28 3.57
CA THR A 96 -9.25 8.48 2.50
C THR A 96 -9.96 9.14 1.32
N VAL A 97 -9.52 10.34 0.96
CA VAL A 97 -10.09 11.14 -0.13
C VAL A 97 -9.12 11.15 -1.30
N TYR A 98 -9.59 10.73 -2.46
CA TYR A 98 -8.82 10.80 -3.70
C TYR A 98 -9.16 12.04 -4.49
N HIS A 99 -8.12 12.79 -4.87
CA HIS A 99 -8.20 13.97 -5.72
C HIS A 99 -7.70 13.64 -7.11
N ARG A 100 -8.43 14.09 -8.12
CA ARG A 100 -8.02 14.02 -9.52
C ARG A 100 -7.37 15.34 -9.90
N LEU A 101 -6.11 15.30 -10.31
CA LEU A 101 -5.31 16.44 -10.71
C LEU A 101 -4.92 16.32 -12.18
N ASN A 102 -5.25 17.35 -12.99
CA ASN A 102 -4.68 17.48 -14.32
C ASN A 102 -3.27 18.08 -14.19
N VAL A 103 -2.24 17.28 -14.48
CA VAL A 103 -0.84 17.69 -14.31
C VAL A 103 -0.42 18.81 -15.29
N CYS A 104 -1.13 19.04 -16.39
CA CYS A 104 -0.82 20.09 -17.36
C CYS A 104 -1.45 21.43 -16.98
N THR A 105 -2.71 21.43 -16.58
CA THR A 105 -3.48 22.66 -16.26
C THR A 105 -3.43 23.03 -14.77
N GLY A 106 -3.17 22.07 -13.89
CA GLY A 106 -3.28 22.25 -12.45
C GLY A 106 -4.73 22.23 -11.93
N GLU A 107 -5.71 21.89 -12.77
CA GLU A 107 -7.09 21.73 -12.33
C GLU A 107 -7.21 20.50 -11.43
N GLU A 108 -7.86 20.70 -10.27
CA GLU A 108 -8.00 19.68 -9.24
C GLU A 108 -9.45 19.59 -8.77
N ARG A 109 -9.90 18.37 -8.50
CA ARG A 109 -11.20 18.09 -7.88
C ARG A 109 -11.18 16.80 -7.09
N GLU A 110 -12.06 16.68 -6.10
CA GLU A 110 -12.33 15.39 -5.46
C GLU A 110 -12.86 14.40 -6.50
N ALA A 111 -12.27 13.20 -6.52
CA ALA A 111 -12.70 12.11 -7.37
C ALA A 111 -13.65 11.19 -6.63
N PHE A 112 -13.24 10.67 -5.48
CA PHE A 112 -14.02 9.81 -4.60
C PHE A 112 -13.39 9.73 -3.21
N ARG A 113 -14.14 9.16 -2.26
CA ARG A 113 -13.66 8.90 -0.89
C ARG A 113 -14.01 7.52 -0.42
N LEU A 114 -13.17 6.97 0.44
CA LEU A 114 -13.32 5.65 1.04
C LEU A 114 -13.35 5.75 2.56
N PRO A 115 -14.26 5.05 3.25
CA PRO A 115 -14.47 5.18 4.70
C PRO A 115 -13.43 4.37 5.51
N MET A 116 -12.18 4.37 5.12
CA MET A 116 -11.10 3.63 5.78
C MET A 116 -9.73 4.19 5.41
N SER A 117 -8.71 3.80 6.16
CA SER A 117 -7.32 4.04 5.80
C SER A 117 -6.93 3.16 4.62
N VAL A 118 -6.54 3.77 3.50
CA VAL A 118 -6.10 3.08 2.27
C VAL A 118 -4.59 3.13 2.18
N SER A 119 -3.95 1.97 2.06
CA SER A 119 -2.49 1.85 1.95
C SER A 119 -1.99 1.93 0.51
N GLY A 120 -2.74 1.42 -0.47
CA GLY A 120 -2.40 1.48 -1.89
C GLY A 120 -3.61 1.53 -2.80
N LEU A 121 -3.47 2.17 -3.96
CA LEU A 121 -4.46 2.23 -5.03
C LEU A 121 -3.79 1.94 -6.36
N TRP A 122 -4.46 1.14 -7.20
CA TRP A 122 -4.01 0.79 -8.55
C TRP A 122 -5.18 0.90 -9.53
N LYS A 123 -4.95 1.52 -10.66
CA LYS A 123 -5.90 1.49 -11.76
C LYS A 123 -5.85 0.12 -12.45
N MET A 124 -6.98 -0.55 -12.57
CA MET A 124 -7.08 -1.81 -13.30
C MET A 124 -7.37 -1.55 -14.78
N ASP A 125 -8.40 -0.75 -15.02
CA ASP A 125 -8.85 -0.29 -16.32
C ASP A 125 -9.75 0.93 -16.18
N GLU A 126 -10.55 1.28 -17.18
CA GLU A 126 -11.42 2.46 -17.12
C GLU A 126 -12.51 2.28 -16.06
N GLY A 127 -12.52 3.18 -15.08
CA GLY A 127 -13.51 3.20 -13.98
C GLY A 127 -13.41 2.07 -12.98
N ARG A 128 -12.40 1.18 -13.07
CA ARG A 128 -12.15 0.14 -12.06
C ARG A 128 -10.79 0.31 -11.40
N TYR A 129 -10.80 0.33 -10.08
CA TYR A 129 -9.60 0.44 -9.26
C TYR A 129 -9.53 -0.71 -8.28
N VAL A 130 -8.33 -1.14 -7.98
CA VAL A 130 -8.04 -2.05 -6.89
C VAL A 130 -7.35 -1.25 -5.80
N PHE A 131 -7.72 -1.47 -4.56
CA PHE A 131 -7.08 -0.81 -3.44
C PHE A 131 -6.89 -1.77 -2.26
N THR A 132 -5.93 -1.44 -1.41
CA THR A 132 -5.75 -2.10 -0.12
C THR A 132 -6.16 -1.14 0.99
N GLY A 133 -6.99 -1.63 1.89
CA GLY A 133 -7.52 -0.86 3.01
C GLY A 133 -7.45 -1.61 4.33
N GLU A 134 -7.31 -0.86 5.42
CA GLU A 134 -7.27 -1.42 6.76
C GLU A 134 -8.66 -1.89 7.20
N THR A 135 -8.74 -3.13 7.65
CA THR A 135 -9.95 -3.72 8.25
C THR A 135 -9.63 -4.40 9.58
N HIS A 136 -10.66 -4.63 10.39
CA HIS A 136 -10.50 -5.27 11.69
C HIS A 136 -11.38 -6.51 11.77
N LEU A 137 -10.84 -7.61 12.32
CA LEU A 137 -11.58 -8.85 12.52
C LEU A 137 -12.50 -8.79 13.74
N ASP A 138 -12.17 -7.97 14.74
CA ASP A 138 -12.86 -7.89 16.03
C ASP A 138 -13.91 -6.78 16.11
N ARG A 139 -13.97 -5.92 15.10
CA ARG A 139 -14.87 -4.76 15.10
C ARG A 139 -15.24 -4.28 13.69
N PRO A 140 -16.47 -3.86 13.50
CA PRO A 140 -16.88 -3.24 12.25
C PRO A 140 -16.35 -1.80 12.12
N ASN A 141 -16.27 -1.30 10.91
CA ASN A 141 -15.93 0.08 10.61
C ASN A 141 -17.10 1.00 10.99
N LEU A 142 -16.86 2.01 11.83
CA LEU A 142 -17.89 2.95 12.26
C LEU A 142 -18.44 3.82 11.13
N LEU A 143 -17.64 4.13 10.11
CA LEU A 143 -18.05 4.93 8.98
C LEU A 143 -19.02 4.21 8.04
N GLU A 144 -18.99 2.87 8.05
CA GLU A 144 -19.91 2.01 7.29
C GLU A 144 -21.22 1.73 8.02
N LEU A 145 -21.27 1.96 9.33
CA LEU A 145 -22.45 1.73 10.14
C LEU A 145 -23.38 2.97 10.16
N ALA A 146 -24.68 2.73 10.36
CA ALA A 146 -25.69 3.78 10.51
C ALA A 146 -26.68 3.44 11.64
N GLY A 147 -27.41 4.44 12.13
CA GLY A 147 -28.50 4.29 13.11
C GLY A 147 -28.09 3.54 14.37
N GLU A 148 -28.95 2.61 14.80
CA GLU A 148 -28.76 1.84 16.05
C GLU A 148 -27.50 0.98 16.04
N ALA A 149 -27.09 0.44 14.89
CA ALA A 149 -25.88 -0.37 14.77
C ALA A 149 -24.61 0.45 15.08
N ARG A 150 -24.53 1.68 14.55
CA ARG A 150 -23.43 2.61 14.85
C ARG A 150 -23.42 3.00 16.34
N GLU A 151 -24.56 3.36 16.91
CA GLU A 151 -24.68 3.76 18.32
C GLU A 151 -24.32 2.59 19.25
N GLY A 152 -24.75 1.39 18.94
CA GLY A 152 -24.40 0.18 19.71
C GLY A 152 -22.90 -0.10 19.70
N GLU A 153 -22.24 0.02 18.54
CA GLU A 153 -20.80 -0.18 18.43
C GLU A 153 -20.01 0.92 19.13
N ILE A 154 -20.42 2.17 19.04
CA ILE A 154 -19.84 3.28 19.79
C ILE A 154 -19.92 3.02 21.30
N ALA A 155 -21.11 2.63 21.79
CA ALA A 155 -21.30 2.32 23.21
C ALA A 155 -20.41 1.14 23.67
N ARG A 156 -20.24 0.12 22.81
CA ARG A 156 -19.33 -1.00 23.06
C ARG A 156 -17.89 -0.52 23.20
N ARG A 157 -17.37 0.25 22.23
CA ARG A 157 -15.99 0.77 22.22
C ARG A 157 -15.71 1.70 23.41
N LEU A 158 -16.67 2.55 23.80
CA LEU A 158 -16.53 3.41 24.98
C LEU A 158 -16.40 2.62 26.27
N ARG A 159 -17.12 1.50 26.43
CA ARG A 159 -16.99 0.63 27.61
C ARG A 159 -15.65 -0.06 27.71
N THR A 160 -15.02 -0.38 26.58
CA THR A 160 -13.78 -1.16 26.53
C THR A 160 -12.52 -0.31 26.31
N ARG A 161 -12.64 1.01 26.16
CA ARG A 161 -11.52 1.89 25.81
C ARG A 161 -10.37 1.93 26.84
N GLY A 162 -10.63 1.50 28.07
CA GLY A 162 -9.63 1.48 29.15
C GLY A 162 -8.64 0.32 29.09
N TYR A 163 -8.84 -0.63 28.18
CA TYR A 163 -7.95 -1.79 28.01
C TYR A 163 -7.98 -2.30 26.58
N LYS A 164 -6.92 -3.01 26.18
CA LYS A 164 -6.85 -3.75 24.91
C LYS A 164 -6.66 -5.23 25.23
N VAL A 165 -7.39 -6.10 24.54
CA VAL A 165 -7.19 -7.54 24.54
C VAL A 165 -6.39 -7.89 23.29
N LEU A 166 -5.16 -8.35 23.49
CA LEU A 166 -4.29 -8.76 22.39
C LEU A 166 -4.39 -10.30 22.26
N THR A 167 -4.78 -10.75 21.10
CA THR A 167 -5.04 -12.17 20.80
C THR A 167 -4.15 -12.72 19.69
N GLU A 168 -3.29 -11.87 19.10
CA GLU A 168 -2.40 -12.23 18.00
C GLU A 168 -0.92 -12.01 18.34
N LEU A 169 -0.07 -12.78 17.69
CA LEU A 169 1.40 -12.60 17.71
C LEU A 169 1.91 -12.27 16.30
N PRO A 170 2.91 -11.36 16.18
CA PRO A 170 3.54 -10.57 17.25
C PRO A 170 2.59 -9.52 17.84
N LEU A 171 2.74 -9.16 19.10
CA LEU A 171 1.90 -8.15 19.77
C LEU A 171 2.21 -6.72 19.30
N CYS A 172 3.41 -6.50 18.83
CA CYS A 172 3.85 -5.19 18.31
C CYS A 172 4.91 -5.37 17.22
N GLU A 173 5.00 -4.36 16.39
CA GLU A 173 5.95 -4.29 15.29
C GLU A 173 6.60 -2.90 15.24
N ASN A 174 7.91 -2.86 14.92
CA ASN A 174 8.65 -1.61 14.84
C ASN A 174 8.05 -0.68 13.77
N GLY A 175 7.80 0.57 14.13
CA GLY A 175 7.19 1.56 13.24
C GLY A 175 5.67 1.50 13.13
N VAL A 176 5.05 0.41 13.57
CA VAL A 176 3.59 0.23 13.58
C VAL A 176 3.01 0.35 14.99
N GLY A 177 3.76 -0.09 16.01
CA GLY A 177 3.29 -0.11 17.39
C GLY A 177 2.57 -1.42 17.74
N MET A 178 1.63 -1.35 18.68
CA MET A 178 0.78 -2.50 19.03
C MET A 178 -0.40 -2.59 18.07
N TYR A 179 -0.49 -3.71 17.34
CA TYR A 179 -1.64 -4.03 16.50
C TYR A 179 -2.26 -5.37 16.89
N ASN A 180 -3.52 -5.53 16.57
CA ASN A 180 -4.26 -6.74 16.89
C ASN A 180 -5.51 -6.81 16.01
N GLN A 181 -5.75 -7.97 15.43
CA GLN A 181 -6.92 -8.24 14.59
C GLN A 181 -7.07 -7.27 13.38
N THR A 182 -5.99 -6.61 12.97
CA THR A 182 -5.94 -5.69 11.84
C THR A 182 -5.43 -6.42 10.61
N ARG A 183 -6.05 -6.16 9.46
CA ARG A 183 -5.65 -6.72 8.16
C ARG A 183 -5.59 -5.63 7.10
N ASN A 184 -4.59 -5.72 6.25
CA ASN A 184 -4.58 -5.01 4.99
C ASN A 184 -5.37 -5.86 3.98
N THR A 185 -6.54 -5.39 3.59
CA THR A 185 -7.52 -6.15 2.80
C THR A 185 -7.59 -5.62 1.38
N LEU A 186 -7.68 -6.49 0.39
CA LEU A 186 -7.79 -6.14 -1.02
C LEU A 186 -9.26 -5.93 -1.42
N PHE A 187 -9.52 -4.80 -2.10
CA PHE A 187 -10.85 -4.41 -2.58
C PHE A 187 -10.83 -4.05 -4.06
N LEU A 188 -11.98 -4.25 -4.71
CA LEU A 188 -12.31 -3.67 -6.00
C LEU A 188 -13.23 -2.47 -5.78
N TYR A 189 -12.94 -1.33 -6.40
CA TYR A 189 -13.77 -0.13 -6.43
C TYR A 189 -14.26 0.14 -7.85
N LEU A 190 -15.55 0.49 -7.97
CA LEU A 190 -16.24 0.81 -9.22
C LEU A 190 -16.60 2.30 -9.21
N GLU A 191 -15.92 3.11 -9.99
CA GLU A 191 -16.13 4.56 -10.02
C GLU A 191 -17.56 4.94 -10.47
N ALA A 192 -18.13 4.19 -11.41
CA ALA A 192 -19.46 4.47 -11.95
C ALA A 192 -20.59 4.41 -10.91
N THR A 193 -20.46 3.55 -9.91
CA THR A 193 -21.47 3.35 -8.85
C THR A 193 -21.01 3.87 -7.49
N GLY A 194 -19.70 4.13 -7.30
CA GLY A 194 -19.11 4.44 -6.01
C GLY A 194 -19.04 3.24 -5.06
N GLU A 195 -19.36 2.04 -5.54
CA GLU A 195 -19.36 0.83 -4.74
C GLU A 195 -17.97 0.19 -4.68
N TYR A 196 -17.68 -0.45 -3.56
CA TYR A 196 -16.50 -1.29 -3.42
C TYR A 196 -16.86 -2.62 -2.78
N ARG A 197 -16.09 -3.65 -3.10
CA ARG A 197 -16.24 -4.98 -2.52
C ARG A 197 -14.89 -5.62 -2.23
N ARG A 198 -14.86 -6.41 -1.19
CA ARG A 198 -13.70 -7.20 -0.78
C ARG A 198 -13.39 -8.30 -1.79
N LEU A 199 -12.09 -8.50 -2.07
CA LEU A 199 -11.59 -9.58 -2.95
C LEU A 199 -10.91 -10.70 -2.18
N THR A 200 -10.52 -10.48 -0.92
CA THR A 200 -9.80 -11.48 -0.10
C THR A 200 -10.63 -11.93 1.10
N PRO A 201 -10.44 -13.15 1.61
CA PRO A 201 -10.99 -13.57 2.89
C PRO A 201 -10.63 -12.64 4.05
N ASP A 202 -11.40 -12.71 5.15
CA ASP A 202 -11.24 -11.79 6.29
C ASP A 202 -9.88 -11.91 6.98
N ASP A 203 -9.35 -13.12 7.06
CA ASP A 203 -8.10 -13.45 7.76
C ASP A 203 -6.84 -13.33 6.90
N TYR A 204 -6.97 -12.80 5.68
CA TYR A 204 -5.84 -12.52 4.81
C TYR A 204 -5.29 -11.12 5.08
N ASP A 205 -3.99 -11.04 5.38
CA ASP A 205 -3.23 -9.79 5.47
C ASP A 205 -2.40 -9.62 4.20
N VAL A 206 -2.88 -8.76 3.29
CA VAL A 206 -2.30 -8.55 1.96
C VAL A 206 -1.02 -7.74 2.07
N ASN A 207 0.05 -8.19 1.41
CA ASN A 207 1.36 -7.57 1.46
C ASN A 207 1.72 -6.89 0.12
N HIS A 208 1.98 -7.66 -0.93
CA HIS A 208 2.34 -7.14 -2.24
C HIS A 208 1.17 -7.21 -3.21
N VAL A 209 1.04 -6.20 -4.06
CA VAL A 209 -0.01 -6.15 -5.09
C VAL A 209 0.59 -5.66 -6.41
N ASN A 210 0.26 -6.35 -7.50
CA ASN A 210 0.56 -5.95 -8.87
C ASN A 210 -0.69 -6.08 -9.72
N VAL A 211 -1.11 -5.00 -10.36
CA VAL A 211 -2.37 -4.92 -11.11
C VAL A 211 -2.10 -4.80 -12.60
N ARG A 212 -2.85 -5.57 -13.38
CA ARG A 212 -2.92 -5.50 -14.84
C ARG A 212 -4.39 -5.46 -15.27
N PRO A 213 -4.68 -5.03 -16.49
CA PRO A 213 -6.06 -5.08 -17.00
C PRO A 213 -6.69 -6.47 -16.79
N GLY A 214 -7.79 -6.51 -16.04
CA GLY A 214 -8.53 -7.73 -15.73
C GLY A 214 -7.89 -8.69 -14.73
N GLN A 215 -6.70 -8.42 -14.17
CA GLN A 215 -6.01 -9.33 -13.24
C GLN A 215 -5.29 -8.62 -12.11
N VAL A 216 -5.35 -9.22 -10.93
CA VAL A 216 -4.58 -8.79 -9.76
C VAL A 216 -3.72 -9.94 -9.27
N LEU A 217 -2.43 -9.72 -9.23
CA LEU A 217 -1.46 -10.58 -8.58
C LEU A 217 -1.17 -10.02 -7.20
N PHE A 218 -1.27 -10.84 -6.15
CA PHE A 218 -1.03 -10.37 -4.80
C PHE A 218 -0.45 -11.46 -3.91
N THR A 219 0.18 -11.06 -2.83
CA THR A 219 0.55 -11.96 -1.74
C THR A 219 -0.25 -11.66 -0.49
N ALA A 220 -0.42 -12.66 0.36
CA ALA A 220 -1.09 -12.50 1.64
C ALA A 220 -0.64 -13.54 2.66
N PHE A 221 -0.70 -13.13 3.92
CA PHE A 221 -0.54 -13.99 5.10
C PHE A 221 -1.94 -14.39 5.58
N PRO A 222 -2.39 -15.65 5.38
CA PRO A 222 -3.62 -16.14 6.00
C PRO A 222 -3.35 -16.54 7.45
N PHE A 223 -3.90 -15.80 8.42
CA PHE A 223 -3.72 -16.13 9.85
C PHE A 223 -4.82 -15.54 10.74
N ARG A 224 -4.95 -16.10 11.96
CA ARG A 224 -5.85 -15.59 13.00
C ARG A 224 -5.13 -15.31 14.33
N ASP A 225 -4.22 -16.18 14.73
CA ASP A 225 -3.58 -16.09 16.05
C ASP A 225 -2.10 -15.73 15.96
N VAL A 226 -1.39 -16.30 14.99
CA VAL A 226 0.06 -16.07 14.80
C VAL A 226 0.33 -15.76 13.34
N LYS A 227 0.90 -14.58 13.10
CA LYS A 227 1.33 -14.20 11.75
C LYS A 227 2.51 -15.06 11.31
N PRO A 228 2.38 -15.82 10.22
CA PRO A 228 3.47 -16.64 9.71
C PRO A 228 4.58 -15.75 9.12
N VAL A 229 5.77 -16.31 8.94
CA VAL A 229 6.89 -15.65 8.24
C VAL A 229 6.85 -15.89 6.73
N THR A 230 6.03 -16.83 6.29
CA THR A 230 5.81 -17.18 4.89
C THR A 230 4.43 -16.77 4.44
N GLU A 231 4.28 -16.44 3.18
CA GLU A 231 3.03 -15.97 2.60
C GLU A 231 2.67 -16.70 1.31
N GLY A 232 1.39 -16.66 0.97
CA GLY A 232 0.91 -17.21 -0.28
C GLY A 232 0.93 -16.17 -1.40
N MET A 233 1.07 -16.64 -2.65
CA MET A 233 0.92 -15.84 -3.87
C MET A 233 -0.35 -16.24 -4.60
N TYR A 234 -1.16 -15.26 -4.93
CA TYR A 234 -2.50 -15.45 -5.49
C TYR A 234 -2.70 -14.60 -6.74
N ARG A 235 -3.60 -15.04 -7.61
CA ARG A 235 -4.06 -14.26 -8.74
C ARG A 235 -5.58 -14.23 -8.76
N TRP A 236 -6.16 -13.05 -8.68
CA TRP A 236 -7.57 -12.81 -8.92
C TRP A 236 -7.78 -12.42 -10.38
N ASP A 237 -8.83 -13.00 -11.02
CA ASP A 237 -9.22 -12.77 -12.40
C ASP A 237 -10.60 -12.09 -12.42
N ALA A 238 -10.68 -10.89 -13.00
CA ALA A 238 -11.89 -10.08 -12.99
C ALA A 238 -13.03 -10.60 -13.86
N ASP A 239 -12.71 -11.33 -14.94
CA ASP A 239 -13.72 -11.87 -15.85
C ASP A 239 -14.41 -13.10 -15.27
N ARG A 240 -13.70 -13.85 -14.44
CA ARG A 240 -14.20 -15.07 -13.80
C ARG A 240 -14.66 -14.84 -12.37
N ASP A 241 -14.26 -13.73 -11.78
CA ASP A 241 -14.38 -13.43 -10.34
C ASP A 241 -13.83 -14.55 -9.45
N GLU A 242 -12.67 -15.07 -9.82
CA GLU A 242 -12.03 -16.20 -9.14
C GLU A 242 -10.60 -15.86 -8.70
N THR A 243 -10.25 -16.33 -7.51
CA THR A 243 -8.87 -16.29 -7.02
C THR A 243 -8.23 -17.66 -7.12
N VAL A 244 -7.07 -17.74 -7.76
CA VAL A 244 -6.26 -18.94 -7.89
C VAL A 244 -5.01 -18.79 -7.02
N THR A 245 -4.72 -19.81 -6.21
CA THR A 245 -3.45 -19.92 -5.49
C THR A 245 -2.35 -20.34 -6.45
N LEU A 246 -1.31 -19.52 -6.57
CA LEU A 246 -0.13 -19.79 -7.39
C LEU A 246 0.99 -20.41 -6.56
N ILE A 247 1.22 -19.89 -5.37
CA ILE A 247 2.17 -20.41 -4.39
C ILE A 247 1.43 -20.57 -3.05
N PRO A 248 1.47 -21.73 -2.40
CA PRO A 248 0.83 -21.91 -1.10
C PRO A 248 1.52 -21.09 0.00
N PRO A 249 0.82 -20.72 1.10
CA PRO A 249 1.32 -19.77 2.10
C PRO A 249 2.40 -20.30 3.04
N ASP A 250 2.74 -21.57 2.97
CA ASP A 250 3.72 -22.23 3.83
C ASP A 250 5.12 -22.41 3.19
N LYS A 251 5.36 -21.78 2.03
CA LYS A 251 6.54 -22.11 1.21
C LYS A 251 7.62 -21.04 1.21
N TYR A 252 7.28 -19.79 0.98
CA TYR A 252 8.24 -18.71 0.80
C TYR A 252 7.90 -17.48 1.64
N SER A 253 8.94 -16.74 2.03
CA SER A 253 8.80 -15.32 2.35
C SER A 253 9.02 -14.53 1.06
N ILE A 254 8.06 -13.73 0.63
CA ILE A 254 8.06 -13.09 -0.69
C ILE A 254 8.36 -11.59 -0.53
N ASP A 255 9.39 -11.11 -1.24
CA ASP A 255 9.81 -9.70 -1.19
C ASP A 255 9.22 -8.86 -2.34
N TYR A 256 8.76 -9.52 -3.41
CA TYR A 256 8.23 -8.83 -4.58
C TYR A 256 7.38 -9.77 -5.45
N VAL A 257 6.34 -9.22 -6.07
CA VAL A 257 5.55 -9.90 -7.12
C VAL A 257 5.39 -9.03 -8.35
N GLY A 258 5.42 -9.66 -9.51
CA GLY A 258 5.28 -9.00 -10.78
C GLY A 258 5.10 -9.99 -11.91
N TYR A 259 5.55 -9.63 -13.09
CA TYR A 259 5.46 -10.50 -14.27
C TYR A 259 6.74 -10.44 -15.11
N LEU A 260 7.15 -11.61 -15.61
CA LEU A 260 8.10 -11.73 -16.69
C LEU A 260 7.33 -12.05 -17.98
N GLY A 261 7.09 -11.05 -18.82
CA GLY A 261 6.18 -11.17 -19.95
C GLY A 261 4.73 -11.44 -19.49
N ARG A 262 4.23 -12.65 -19.75
CA ARG A 262 2.88 -13.07 -19.32
C ARG A 262 2.87 -13.96 -18.08
N LYS A 263 4.03 -14.44 -17.67
CA LYS A 263 4.15 -15.36 -16.54
C LYS A 263 4.26 -14.56 -15.23
N PRO A 264 3.53 -14.91 -14.17
CA PRO A 264 3.76 -14.40 -12.84
C PRO A 264 5.19 -14.64 -12.37
N LEU A 265 5.78 -13.65 -11.72
CA LEU A 265 7.13 -13.66 -11.19
C LEU A 265 7.07 -13.27 -9.71
N CYS A 266 7.85 -13.93 -8.88
CA CYS A 266 8.12 -13.47 -7.52
C CYS A 266 9.61 -13.48 -7.21
N LEU A 267 10.02 -12.63 -6.27
CA LEU A 267 11.30 -12.68 -5.58
C LEU A 267 11.03 -13.20 -4.18
N GLY A 268 11.59 -14.35 -3.81
CA GLY A 268 11.27 -14.98 -2.53
C GLY A 268 12.44 -15.69 -1.89
N LEU A 269 12.35 -15.85 -0.58
CA LEU A 269 13.28 -16.60 0.26
C LEU A 269 12.78 -18.03 0.44
N VAL A 270 13.59 -19.01 0.08
CA VAL A 270 13.23 -20.43 0.22
C VAL A 270 13.17 -20.90 1.68
N MET A 271 13.84 -20.16 2.58
CA MET A 271 13.83 -20.38 4.03
C MET A 271 14.33 -21.78 4.46
N ARG A 272 15.20 -22.42 3.65
CA ARG A 272 15.60 -23.81 3.85
C ARG A 272 16.78 -23.98 4.81
N ASP A 273 17.84 -23.17 4.61
CA ASP A 273 19.13 -23.38 5.29
C ASP A 273 19.39 -22.30 6.34
N TYR A 274 19.11 -21.04 6.03
CA TYR A 274 19.39 -19.87 6.89
C TYR A 274 18.14 -19.01 7.17
N GLY A 275 16.94 -19.47 6.79
CA GLY A 275 15.70 -18.78 7.01
C GLY A 275 15.67 -17.40 6.34
N VAL A 276 15.28 -16.37 7.07
CA VAL A 276 15.17 -14.97 6.58
C VAL A 276 16.52 -14.34 6.19
N TYR A 277 17.63 -15.00 6.46
CA TYR A 277 18.97 -14.53 6.10
C TYR A 277 19.49 -15.12 4.78
N GLU A 278 18.67 -15.90 4.09
CA GLU A 278 18.99 -16.39 2.74
C GLU A 278 18.96 -15.24 1.72
N HIS A 279 19.65 -15.44 0.60
CA HIS A 279 19.50 -14.55 -0.54
C HIS A 279 18.21 -14.88 -1.28
N PRO A 280 17.37 -13.86 -1.61
CA PRO A 280 16.15 -14.10 -2.36
C PRO A 280 16.44 -14.60 -3.78
N THR A 281 15.54 -15.43 -4.27
CA THR A 281 15.60 -16.06 -5.59
C THR A 281 14.40 -15.63 -6.42
N PHE A 282 14.60 -15.42 -7.72
CA PHE A 282 13.51 -15.16 -8.64
C PHE A 282 12.87 -16.49 -9.08
N PHE A 283 11.54 -16.55 -8.97
CA PHE A 283 10.72 -17.66 -9.43
C PHE A 283 9.70 -17.17 -10.46
N VAL A 284 9.62 -17.88 -11.58
CA VAL A 284 8.50 -17.77 -12.51
C VAL A 284 7.51 -18.88 -12.20
N VAL A 285 6.24 -18.52 -12.10
CA VAL A 285 5.16 -19.46 -11.77
C VAL A 285 4.33 -19.72 -13.02
N ASP A 286 4.13 -20.98 -13.36
CA ASP A 286 3.24 -21.40 -14.43
C ASP A 286 2.36 -22.58 -14.02
N LYS A 287 1.66 -23.19 -14.99
CA LYS A 287 0.76 -24.32 -14.73
C LYS A 287 1.50 -25.61 -14.33
N GLU A 288 2.78 -25.71 -14.63
CA GLU A 288 3.64 -26.87 -14.34
C GLU A 288 4.33 -26.74 -12.99
N GLY A 289 4.27 -25.56 -12.38
CA GLY A 289 4.86 -25.25 -11.09
C GLY A 289 5.74 -24.01 -11.12
N GLU A 290 6.75 -23.99 -10.27
CA GLU A 290 7.67 -22.89 -10.11
C GLU A 290 9.01 -23.22 -10.77
N GLU A 291 9.45 -22.34 -11.66
CA GLU A 291 10.76 -22.39 -12.30
C GLU A 291 11.70 -21.41 -11.56
N ASP A 292 12.74 -21.94 -10.93
CA ASP A 292 13.82 -21.14 -10.32
C ASP A 292 14.71 -20.56 -11.43
N LEU A 293 14.80 -19.23 -11.51
CA LEU A 293 15.63 -18.52 -12.49
C LEU A 293 17.09 -18.39 -12.06
N GLY A 294 17.46 -18.97 -10.93
CA GLY A 294 18.82 -19.00 -10.42
C GLY A 294 19.01 -18.16 -9.15
N ARG A 295 20.03 -18.59 -8.39
CA ARG A 295 20.48 -17.86 -7.20
C ARG A 295 21.61 -16.93 -7.57
N TYR A 296 21.50 -15.71 -7.12
CA TYR A 296 22.60 -14.76 -7.18
C TYR A 296 23.31 -14.76 -5.82
N ASP A 297 24.63 -14.91 -5.82
CA ASP A 297 25.45 -14.80 -4.59
C ASP A 297 25.58 -13.33 -4.14
N ARG A 298 24.47 -12.59 -4.22
CA ARG A 298 24.35 -11.18 -3.80
C ARG A 298 22.89 -10.89 -3.47
N ARG A 299 22.69 -10.05 -2.50
CA ARG A 299 21.37 -9.52 -2.19
C ARG A 299 20.87 -8.70 -3.38
N VAL A 300 19.70 -9.06 -3.90
CA VAL A 300 19.09 -8.39 -5.07
C VAL A 300 18.38 -7.10 -4.64
N ASN A 301 17.85 -7.08 -3.42
CA ASN A 301 17.32 -5.89 -2.79
C ASN A 301 18.39 -5.31 -1.85
N SER A 302 18.72 -4.05 -2.02
CA SER A 302 19.56 -3.32 -1.08
C SER A 302 18.70 -2.37 -0.27
N GLU A 303 18.70 -2.53 1.03
CA GLU A 303 18.17 -1.53 1.94
C GLU A 303 19.32 -0.59 2.35
N VAL A 304 19.14 0.69 2.11
CA VAL A 304 19.94 1.70 2.79
C VAL A 304 19.22 1.98 4.10
N VAL A 305 19.72 1.36 5.17
CA VAL A 305 19.16 1.57 6.50
C VAL A 305 19.52 2.99 6.94
N THR A 306 18.57 3.90 6.86
CA THR A 306 18.63 5.25 7.41
C THR A 306 17.34 5.50 8.18
N ASP A 307 17.38 6.43 9.13
CA ASP A 307 16.18 6.95 9.81
C ASP A 307 15.20 7.67 8.86
N CYS A 308 15.67 7.96 7.65
CA CYS A 308 14.88 8.55 6.58
C CYS A 308 14.13 7.52 5.72
N PHE A 309 14.38 6.23 5.92
CA PHE A 309 13.73 5.15 5.19
C PHE A 309 12.37 4.86 5.84
N SER A 310 11.31 5.35 5.27
CA SER A 310 9.99 4.79 5.55
C SER A 310 9.86 3.56 4.64
N GLY A 311 9.87 2.39 5.22
CA GLY A 311 9.83 1.13 4.51
C GLY A 311 8.50 0.85 3.83
N SER A 312 8.15 1.67 2.86
CA SER A 312 7.15 1.37 1.87
C SER A 312 7.88 0.93 0.62
N THR A 313 8.24 -0.31 0.57
CA THR A 313 8.54 -1.00 -0.68
C THR A 313 7.24 -1.34 -1.39
N THR A 314 6.49 -0.34 -1.76
CA THR A 314 5.50 -0.48 -2.81
C THR A 314 6.22 -0.18 -4.11
N GLY A 315 6.86 -1.19 -4.66
CA GLY A 315 7.34 -1.20 -6.02
C GLY A 315 6.21 -1.54 -6.97
#